data_9e93cb4322f435e1d243973b72dc83ba
#
_entry.id   9e93cb4322f435e1d243973b72dc83ba
#
_cell.length_a   1.000
_cell.length_b   1.000
_cell.length_c   1.000
_cell.angle_alpha   90.00
_cell.angle_beta   90.00
_cell.angle_gamma   90.00
#
_symmetry.space_group_name_H-M   'P 1'
#
loop_
_entity.id
_entity.type
_entity.pdbx_description
1 polymer ?
#
loop_
_entity_poly.entity_id
_entity_poly.type
_entity_poly.pdbx_seq_one_letter_code
_entity_poly.pdbx_strand_id
1 'polypeptide(L)'
;MARRCGQNAWQFPQGGIDMEESPQEAMFRELYEETGLLPDHVEIMGRTSEWLRYNLPKRYVRRNQHPVCIGQKQIWYMLRMTCPETQVNLATTTHPEFDRWRWVNYWAPIRKVIYFKRRVYREALKELRPLVFPVDEAMSGSD
;
A
#
# COMPACT_ATOMS: atom_id res chain seq x y z
N MET A 1 3.37 -8.10 -0.26
CA MET A 1 1.92 -8.07 -0.54
C MET A 1 1.16 -8.98 0.40
N ALA A 2 -0.09 -8.67 0.62
CA ALA A 2 -0.96 -9.45 1.47
C ALA A 2 -2.22 -9.89 0.72
N ARG A 3 -2.76 -11.04 1.10
CA ARG A 3 -3.95 -11.62 0.48
C ARG A 3 -5.18 -11.31 1.34
N ARG A 4 -6.22 -10.80 0.72
CA ARG A 4 -7.50 -10.56 1.40
C ARG A 4 -8.10 -11.87 1.86
N CYS A 5 -8.67 -11.87 3.05
CA CYS A 5 -9.22 -13.08 3.68
C CYS A 5 -10.21 -13.81 2.77
N GLY A 6 -9.95 -15.09 2.54
CA GLY A 6 -10.83 -15.95 1.77
C GLY A 6 -10.91 -15.66 0.27
N GLN A 7 -10.05 -14.80 -0.26
CA GLN A 7 -10.07 -14.39 -1.67
C GLN A 7 -8.69 -14.58 -2.30
N ASN A 8 -8.67 -14.82 -3.61
CA ASN A 8 -7.42 -14.82 -4.36
C ASN A 8 -7.15 -13.38 -4.85
N ALA A 9 -7.01 -12.46 -3.90
CA ALA A 9 -6.84 -11.05 -4.18
C ALA A 9 -5.68 -10.50 -3.33
N TRP A 10 -4.61 -10.11 -4.02
CA TRP A 10 -3.38 -9.60 -3.41
C TRP A 10 -3.28 -8.10 -3.58
N GLN A 11 -2.88 -7.41 -2.51
CA GLN A 11 -2.71 -5.96 -2.52
C GLN A 11 -1.73 -5.52 -1.44
N PHE A 12 -1.33 -4.26 -1.48
CA PHE A 12 -0.64 -3.64 -0.36
C PHE A 12 -1.66 -3.19 0.70
N PRO A 13 -1.22 -3.06 1.96
CA PRO A 13 -2.05 -2.45 2.99
C PRO A 13 -2.51 -1.06 2.57
N GLN A 14 -3.77 -0.76 2.81
CA GLN A 14 -4.35 0.55 2.54
C GLN A 14 -5.53 0.80 3.47
N GLY A 15 -5.84 2.06 3.68
CA GLY A 15 -7.02 2.42 4.46
C GLY A 15 -7.35 3.90 4.34
N GLY A 16 -8.49 4.27 4.87
CA GLY A 16 -8.98 5.64 4.84
C GLY A 16 -8.29 6.53 5.87
N ILE A 17 -8.30 7.82 5.59
CA ILE A 17 -7.82 8.85 6.51
C ILE A 17 -9.03 9.39 7.27
N ASP A 18 -8.98 9.30 8.61
CA ASP A 18 -10.05 9.81 9.46
C ASP A 18 -9.94 11.33 9.59
N MET A 19 -11.03 11.98 10.03
CA MET A 19 -11.04 13.41 10.32
C MET A 19 -9.96 13.72 11.35
N GLU A 20 -9.25 14.84 11.13
CA GLU A 20 -8.18 15.33 12.02
C GLU A 20 -6.90 14.48 11.99
N GLU A 21 -6.89 13.40 11.19
CA GLU A 21 -5.74 12.53 11.04
C GLU A 21 -4.92 12.98 9.82
N SER A 22 -3.59 13.06 9.99
CA SER A 22 -2.71 13.29 8.84
C SER A 22 -2.58 12.01 8.00
N PRO A 23 -2.17 12.10 6.72
CA PRO A 23 -1.89 10.91 5.93
C PRO A 23 -0.90 9.95 6.60
N GLN A 24 0.15 10.48 7.24
CA GLN A 24 1.14 9.64 7.92
C GLN A 24 0.56 8.94 9.15
N GLU A 25 -0.25 9.64 9.93
CA GLU A 25 -0.94 9.03 11.07
C GLU A 25 -1.87 7.91 10.62
N ALA A 26 -2.63 8.15 9.55
CA ALA A 26 -3.50 7.13 8.97
C ALA A 26 -2.69 5.93 8.49
N MET A 27 -1.55 6.18 7.83
CA MET A 27 -0.68 5.11 7.34
C MET A 27 -0.22 4.21 8.48
N PHE A 28 0.25 4.78 9.58
CA PHE A 28 0.72 3.98 10.71
C PHE A 28 -0.43 3.23 11.39
N ARG A 29 -1.60 3.85 11.51
CA ARG A 29 -2.77 3.18 12.10
C ARG A 29 -3.20 1.99 11.25
N GLU A 30 -3.36 2.17 9.95
CA GLU A 30 -3.75 1.10 9.04
C GLU A 30 -2.69 0.01 8.95
N LEU A 31 -1.42 0.39 8.95
CA LEU A 31 -0.33 -0.57 8.95
C LEU A 31 -0.42 -1.50 10.15
N TYR A 32 -0.66 -0.93 11.34
CA TYR A 32 -0.81 -1.74 12.54
C TYR A 32 -2.06 -2.63 12.49
N GLU A 33 -3.19 -2.06 12.12
CA GLU A 33 -4.45 -2.82 12.04
C GLU A 33 -4.34 -4.00 11.07
N GLU A 34 -3.65 -3.82 9.96
CA GLU A 34 -3.58 -4.83 8.90
C GLU A 34 -2.39 -5.78 9.02
N THR A 35 -1.28 -5.35 9.60
CA THR A 35 -0.04 -6.15 9.63
C THR A 35 0.58 -6.32 11.01
N GLY A 36 0.08 -5.63 12.01
CA GLY A 36 0.63 -5.68 13.37
C GLY A 36 1.94 -4.90 13.54
N LEU A 37 2.42 -4.22 12.51
CA LEU A 37 3.68 -3.47 12.58
C LEU A 37 3.46 -2.11 13.22
N LEU A 38 4.32 -1.79 14.20
CA LEU A 38 4.35 -0.50 14.88
C LEU A 38 5.34 0.44 14.19
N PRO A 39 5.26 1.77 14.46
CA PRO A 39 6.21 2.72 13.88
C PRO A 39 7.68 2.34 14.09
N ASP A 40 8.01 1.76 15.26
CA ASP A 40 9.39 1.34 15.55
C ASP A 40 9.87 0.15 14.71
N HIS A 41 8.96 -0.54 14.03
CA HIS A 41 9.28 -1.70 13.20
C HIS A 41 9.63 -1.33 11.77
N VAL A 42 9.46 -0.07 11.39
CA VAL A 42 9.66 0.38 10.02
C VAL A 42 10.38 1.73 9.98
N GLU A 43 11.00 2.02 8.85
CA GLU A 43 11.61 3.30 8.56
C GLU A 43 10.93 3.89 7.32
N ILE A 44 10.46 5.13 7.41
CA ILE A 44 9.88 5.80 6.25
C ILE A 44 11.01 6.21 5.32
N MET A 45 11.02 5.69 4.10
CA MET A 45 12.00 6.04 3.07
C MET A 45 11.54 7.23 2.23
N GLY A 46 10.26 7.40 2.10
CA GLY A 46 9.65 8.49 1.34
C GLY A 46 8.20 8.22 1.03
N ARG A 47 7.60 9.13 0.28
CA ARG A 47 6.19 9.03 -0.12
C ARG A 47 5.99 9.63 -1.51
N THR A 48 4.84 9.35 -2.13
CA THR A 48 4.46 10.01 -3.37
C THR A 48 4.19 11.50 -3.09
N SER A 49 4.61 12.35 -4.05
CA SER A 49 4.50 13.80 -3.91
C SER A 49 3.07 14.30 -4.03
N GLU A 50 2.24 13.58 -4.79
CA GLU A 50 0.87 13.97 -5.08
C GLU A 50 -0.10 12.83 -4.80
N TRP A 51 -1.40 13.17 -4.73
CA TRP A 51 -2.46 12.19 -4.63
C TRP A 51 -2.59 11.42 -5.93
N LEU A 52 -2.59 10.10 -5.85
CA LEU A 52 -2.84 9.21 -6.97
C LEU A 52 -4.31 8.76 -6.91
N ARG A 53 -4.98 8.75 -8.06
CA ARG A 53 -6.43 8.52 -8.11
C ARG A 53 -6.79 7.35 -9.00
N TYR A 54 -7.80 6.58 -8.57
CA TYR A 54 -8.48 5.63 -9.44
C TYR A 54 -9.98 5.69 -9.23
N ASN A 55 -10.73 5.32 -10.27
CA ASN A 55 -12.18 5.24 -10.22
C ASN A 55 -12.60 3.78 -10.12
N LEU A 56 -13.66 3.52 -9.35
CA LEU A 56 -14.25 2.19 -9.31
C LEU A 56 -15.07 1.96 -10.57
N PRO A 57 -14.93 0.79 -11.25
CA PRO A 57 -15.88 0.40 -12.29
C PRO A 57 -17.29 0.34 -11.71
N LYS A 58 -18.30 0.63 -12.55
CA LYS A 58 -19.70 0.74 -12.10
C LYS A 58 -20.17 -0.46 -11.27
N ARG A 59 -19.75 -1.67 -11.64
CA ARG A 59 -20.13 -2.90 -10.93
C ARG A 59 -19.61 -2.99 -9.50
N TYR A 60 -18.58 -2.20 -9.15
CA TYR A 60 -18.00 -2.16 -7.80
C TYR A 60 -18.52 -0.98 -6.98
N VAL A 61 -19.32 -0.09 -7.58
CA VAL A 61 -19.89 1.05 -6.87
C VAL A 61 -21.12 0.58 -6.10
N ARG A 62 -21.08 0.73 -4.77
CA ARG A 62 -22.20 0.39 -3.88
C ARG A 62 -23.11 1.60 -3.74
N ARG A 63 -24.17 1.65 -4.55
CA ARG A 63 -25.08 2.81 -4.62
C ARG A 63 -26.01 2.94 -3.40
N ASN A 64 -26.12 1.89 -2.60
CA ASN A 64 -26.94 1.90 -1.37
C ASN A 64 -26.17 2.43 -0.16
N GLN A 65 -24.89 2.77 -0.30
CA GLN A 65 -24.11 3.41 0.73
C GLN A 65 -24.07 4.93 0.52
N HIS A 66 -24.04 5.69 1.60
CA HIS A 66 -23.98 7.15 1.55
C HIS A 66 -22.86 7.65 2.46
N PRO A 67 -21.93 8.50 1.95
CA PRO A 67 -21.83 8.92 0.54
C PRO A 67 -21.44 7.77 -0.38
N VAL A 68 -21.82 7.85 -1.65
CA VAL A 68 -21.47 6.84 -2.64
C VAL A 68 -19.98 6.98 -2.98
N CYS A 69 -19.21 5.90 -2.80
CA CYS A 69 -17.80 5.87 -3.15
C CYS A 69 -17.64 5.50 -4.62
N ILE A 70 -17.11 6.42 -5.43
CA ILE A 70 -16.87 6.20 -6.87
C ILE A 70 -15.42 5.96 -7.21
N GLY A 71 -14.52 6.09 -6.23
CA GLY A 71 -13.09 5.91 -6.40
C GLY A 71 -12.35 6.34 -5.15
N GLN A 72 -11.03 6.39 -5.24
CA GLN A 72 -10.16 6.80 -4.14
C GLN A 72 -9.02 7.66 -4.65
N LYS A 73 -8.48 8.49 -3.75
CA LYS A 73 -7.19 9.14 -3.92
C LYS A 73 -6.28 8.67 -2.82
N GLN A 74 -5.02 8.44 -3.14
CA GLN A 74 -4.06 7.81 -2.25
C GLN A 74 -2.74 8.57 -2.20
N ILE A 75 -2.12 8.59 -1.03
CA ILE A 75 -0.70 8.88 -0.84
C ILE A 75 -0.04 7.54 -0.51
N TRP A 76 1.05 7.24 -1.18
CA TRP A 76 1.81 6.00 -0.98
C TRP A 76 3.09 6.31 -0.21
N TYR A 77 3.36 5.46 0.77
CA TYR A 77 4.59 5.52 1.58
C TYR A 77 5.46 4.31 1.26
N MET A 78 6.75 4.55 1.08
CA MET A 78 7.73 3.48 0.99
C MET A 78 8.36 3.30 2.37
N LEU A 79 8.23 2.10 2.91
CA LEU A 79 8.73 1.75 4.22
C LEU A 79 9.78 0.65 4.09
N ARG A 80 10.83 0.74 4.91
CA ARG A 80 11.77 -0.36 5.08
C ARG A 80 11.46 -1.06 6.40
N MET A 81 11.28 -2.37 6.37
CA MET A 81 11.08 -3.16 7.57
C MET A 81 12.42 -3.28 8.32
N THR A 82 12.43 -2.87 9.59
CA THR A 82 13.64 -2.88 10.43
C THR A 82 13.53 -3.90 11.57
N CYS A 83 12.55 -4.77 11.52
CA CYS A 83 12.31 -5.81 12.50
C CYS A 83 12.29 -7.19 11.82
N PRO A 84 12.35 -8.28 12.61
CA PRO A 84 12.19 -9.63 12.05
C PRO A 84 10.80 -9.82 11.44
N GLU A 85 10.71 -10.64 10.40
CA GLU A 85 9.44 -10.96 9.73
C GLU A 85 8.40 -11.56 10.68
N THR A 86 8.85 -12.18 11.75
CA THR A 86 7.99 -12.76 12.79
C THR A 86 7.14 -11.72 13.52
N GLN A 87 7.46 -10.44 13.40
CA GLN A 87 6.66 -9.35 13.98
C GLN A 87 5.36 -9.11 13.20
N VAL A 88 5.27 -9.57 11.96
CA VAL A 88 4.04 -9.42 11.18
C VAL A 88 2.96 -10.30 11.79
N ASN A 89 1.84 -9.67 12.15
CA ASN A 89 0.67 -10.34 12.72
C ASN A 89 -0.59 -9.83 12.04
N LEU A 90 -1.18 -10.66 11.19
CA LEU A 90 -2.36 -10.29 10.41
C LEU A 90 -3.66 -10.37 11.22
N ALA A 91 -3.60 -10.83 12.45
CA ALA A 91 -4.77 -11.10 13.29
C ALA A 91 -4.88 -10.14 14.50
N THR A 92 -4.50 -8.86 14.30
CA THR A 92 -4.55 -7.86 15.39
C THR A 92 -5.95 -7.34 15.67
N THR A 93 -6.91 -7.56 14.77
CA THR A 93 -8.31 -7.16 14.93
C THR A 93 -9.22 -8.38 14.91
N THR A 94 -10.48 -8.20 15.32
CA THR A 94 -11.49 -9.26 15.29
C THR A 94 -11.92 -9.63 13.87
N HIS A 95 -11.72 -8.73 12.92
CA HIS A 95 -12.06 -8.96 11.50
C HIS A 95 -10.83 -8.65 10.64
N PRO A 96 -9.86 -9.59 10.58
CA PRO A 96 -8.63 -9.36 9.82
C PRO A 96 -8.92 -9.10 8.33
N GLU A 97 -8.24 -8.10 7.78
CA GLU A 97 -8.32 -7.81 6.33
C GLU A 97 -7.60 -8.87 5.51
N PHE A 98 -6.45 -9.37 6.03
CA PHE A 98 -5.57 -10.29 5.32
C PHE A 98 -5.37 -11.59 6.09
N ASP A 99 -5.16 -12.70 5.34
CA ASP A 99 -4.86 -14.00 5.92
C ASP A 99 -3.49 -14.55 5.53
N ARG A 100 -2.79 -13.91 4.58
CA ARG A 100 -1.44 -14.29 4.13
C ARG A 100 -0.67 -13.07 3.71
N TRP A 101 0.66 -13.16 3.77
CA TRP A 101 1.55 -12.16 3.20
C TRP A 101 2.79 -12.84 2.63
N ARG A 102 3.47 -12.14 1.69
CA ARG A 102 4.72 -12.60 1.13
C ARG A 102 5.52 -11.46 0.52
N TRP A 103 6.82 -11.66 0.43
CA TRP A 103 7.68 -10.82 -0.37
C TRP A 103 7.47 -11.15 -1.84
N VAL A 104 7.54 -10.12 -2.69
CA VAL A 104 7.39 -10.27 -4.14
C VAL A 104 8.44 -9.40 -4.83
N ASN A 105 8.73 -9.69 -6.11
CA ASN A 105 9.56 -8.81 -6.90
C ASN A 105 8.91 -7.44 -7.02
N TYR A 106 9.74 -6.39 -7.13
CA TYR A 106 9.28 -5.00 -7.04
C TYR A 106 8.11 -4.66 -7.98
N TRP A 107 8.14 -5.13 -9.22
CA TRP A 107 7.11 -4.83 -10.21
C TRP A 107 5.94 -5.82 -10.23
N ALA A 108 6.06 -6.93 -9.53
CA ALA A 108 5.01 -7.97 -9.50
C ALA A 108 3.65 -7.47 -9.02
N PRO A 109 3.56 -6.51 -8.05
CA PRO A 109 2.27 -6.03 -7.58
C PRO A 109 1.36 -5.46 -8.67
N ILE A 110 1.93 -4.88 -9.73
CA ILE A 110 1.14 -4.31 -10.84
C ILE A 110 0.30 -5.39 -11.51
N ARG A 111 0.82 -6.61 -11.61
CA ARG A 111 0.09 -7.72 -12.24
C ARG A 111 -0.84 -8.45 -11.28
N LYS A 112 -0.55 -8.36 -9.98
CA LYS A 112 -1.28 -9.13 -8.96
C LYS A 112 -2.48 -8.39 -8.39
N VAL A 113 -2.48 -7.07 -8.45
CA VAL A 113 -3.59 -6.27 -7.92
C VAL A 113 -4.76 -6.29 -8.90
N ILE A 114 -5.95 -6.04 -8.38
CA ILE A 114 -7.17 -5.93 -9.20
C ILE A 114 -6.96 -4.87 -10.31
N TYR A 115 -7.48 -5.16 -11.51
CA TYR A 115 -7.14 -4.43 -12.74
C TYR A 115 -7.32 -2.91 -12.67
N PHE A 116 -8.36 -2.43 -11.99
CA PHE A 116 -8.64 -0.98 -11.96
C PHE A 116 -7.69 -0.20 -11.05
N LYS A 117 -6.86 -0.87 -10.24
CA LYS A 117 -5.82 -0.24 -9.42
C LYS A 117 -4.44 -0.28 -10.09
N ARG A 118 -4.29 -0.98 -11.22
CA ARG A 118 -2.96 -1.18 -11.84
C ARG A 118 -2.24 0.11 -12.20
N ARG A 119 -2.97 1.10 -12.71
CA ARG A 119 -2.35 2.37 -13.07
C ARG A 119 -1.76 3.09 -11.85
N VAL A 120 -2.50 3.15 -10.75
CA VAL A 120 -2.03 3.75 -9.51
C VAL A 120 -0.80 3.01 -8.97
N TYR A 121 -0.85 1.68 -8.98
CA TYR A 121 0.30 0.86 -8.57
C TYR A 121 1.52 1.15 -9.42
N ARG A 122 1.35 1.25 -10.74
CA ARG A 122 2.46 1.57 -11.65
C ARG A 122 3.04 2.95 -11.39
N GLU A 123 2.20 3.95 -11.23
CA GLU A 123 2.63 5.33 -10.96
C GLU A 123 3.38 5.43 -9.63
N ALA A 124 2.83 4.82 -8.57
CA ALA A 124 3.45 4.83 -7.26
C ALA A 124 4.81 4.12 -7.27
N LEU A 125 4.88 2.93 -7.85
CA LEU A 125 6.12 2.14 -7.88
C LEU A 125 7.19 2.81 -8.73
N LYS A 126 6.81 3.51 -9.82
CA LYS A 126 7.76 4.29 -10.61
C LYS A 126 8.34 5.44 -9.82
N GLU A 127 7.50 6.20 -9.12
CA GLU A 127 7.95 7.33 -8.33
C GLU A 127 8.84 6.89 -7.16
N LEU A 128 8.49 5.81 -6.49
CA LEU A 128 9.17 5.35 -5.28
C LEU A 128 10.39 4.47 -5.55
N ARG A 129 10.56 4.01 -6.79
CA ARG A 129 11.67 3.11 -7.15
C ARG A 129 13.07 3.62 -6.74
N PRO A 130 13.42 4.89 -6.96
CA PRO A 130 14.75 5.38 -6.59
C PRO A 130 15.06 5.26 -5.08
N LEU A 131 14.03 5.21 -4.24
CA LEU A 131 14.22 5.03 -2.79
C LEU A 131 14.67 3.62 -2.43
N VAL A 132 14.29 2.62 -3.25
CA VAL A 132 14.62 1.20 -3.03
C VAL A 132 15.86 0.81 -3.81
N PHE A 133 15.99 1.32 -5.04
CA PHE A 133 17.10 1.03 -5.95
C PHE A 133 17.77 2.35 -6.35
N PRO A 134 18.63 2.92 -5.46
CA PRO A 134 19.29 4.17 -5.77
C PRO A 134 20.14 4.04 -7.02
N VAL A 135 20.15 5.07 -7.88
CA VAL A 135 21.02 5.10 -9.03
C VAL A 135 22.44 5.33 -8.54
N ASP A 136 23.36 4.45 -8.93
CA ASP A 136 24.77 4.63 -8.62
C ASP A 136 25.31 5.78 -9.50
N GLU A 137 25.84 6.84 -8.85
CA GLU A 137 26.38 8.00 -9.57
C GLU A 137 27.50 7.62 -10.54
N ALA A 138 28.28 6.61 -10.21
CA ALA A 138 29.34 6.12 -11.08
C ALA A 138 28.78 5.49 -12.36
N MET A 139 27.62 4.85 -12.28
CA MET A 139 26.95 4.27 -13.46
C MET A 139 26.21 5.33 -14.27
N SER A 140 25.63 6.33 -13.62
CA SER A 140 24.94 7.41 -14.32
C SER A 140 25.91 8.33 -15.07
N GLY A 141 27.16 8.40 -14.64
CA GLY A 141 28.19 9.19 -15.31
C GLY A 141 28.86 8.51 -16.50
N SER A 142 28.58 7.22 -16.71
CA SER A 142 29.19 6.45 -17.81
C SER A 142 28.38 6.47 -19.10
N ASP A 143 27.21 7.03 -19.05
CA ASP A 143 26.35 7.20 -20.22
C ASP A 143 26.56 8.58 -20.84
#